data_b0744db5aec056aeda69974dfa91eecc
#
_entry.id   b0744db5aec056aeda69974dfa91eecc
#
_cell.length_a   1.000
_cell.length_b   1.000
_cell.length_c   1.000
_cell.angle_alpha   90.00
_cell.angle_beta   90.00
_cell.angle_gamma   90.00
#
_symmetry.space_group_name_H-M   'P 1'
#
loop_
_entity.id
_entity.type
_entity.pdbx_description
1 polymer ?
#
loop_
_entity_poly.entity_id
_entity_poly.type
_entity_poly.pdbx_seq_one_letter_code
_entity_poly.pdbx_strand_id
1 'polypeptide(L)'
;AALASFSRCLAEEERSHGIRVSTLTLGAVNTPLWDSATVHSSFDRRAMLAPERAAEALVSLAQQPASQIVEDLTLMPAAGAL
;
A
#
# COMPACT_ATOMS: atom_id res chain seq x y z
N ALA A 1 12.31 -4.20 -2.59
CA ALA A 1 13.31 -4.25 -3.64
C ALA A 1 12.92 -5.20 -4.76
N ALA A 2 12.86 -6.54 -4.53
CA ALA A 2 12.53 -7.49 -5.58
C ALA A 2 11.10 -7.32 -6.10
N LEU A 3 10.13 -7.07 -5.22
CA LEU A 3 8.75 -6.87 -5.61
C LEU A 3 8.57 -5.60 -6.44
N ALA A 4 9.25 -4.52 -6.07
CA ALA A 4 9.18 -3.26 -6.82
C ALA A 4 9.77 -3.43 -8.23
N SER A 5 10.89 -4.14 -8.35
CA SER A 5 11.49 -4.43 -9.64
C SER A 5 10.59 -5.31 -10.50
N PHE A 6 10.00 -6.34 -9.92
CA PHE A 6 9.04 -7.20 -10.60
C PHE A 6 7.84 -6.40 -11.10
N SER A 7 7.29 -5.52 -10.26
CA SER A 7 6.14 -4.69 -10.62
C SER A 7 6.45 -3.77 -11.80
N ARG A 8 7.65 -3.18 -11.83
CA ARG A 8 8.07 -2.33 -12.94
C ARG A 8 8.22 -3.11 -14.24
N CYS A 9 8.80 -4.30 -14.17
CA CYS A 9 8.92 -5.17 -15.36
C CYS A 9 7.54 -5.56 -15.88
N LEU A 10 6.64 -5.94 -14.99
CA LEU A 10 5.28 -6.30 -15.36
C LEU A 10 4.54 -5.11 -15.98
N ALA A 11 4.73 -3.91 -15.44
CA ALA A 11 4.13 -2.69 -15.96
C ALA A 11 4.57 -2.43 -17.40
N GLU A 12 5.86 -2.60 -17.68
CA GLU A 12 6.38 -2.41 -19.04
C GLU A 12 5.85 -3.48 -20.00
N GLU A 13 5.83 -4.73 -19.58
CA GLU A 13 5.35 -5.84 -20.41
C GLU A 13 3.86 -5.69 -20.76
N GLU A 14 3.06 -5.21 -19.82
CA GLU A 14 1.60 -5.16 -19.97
C GLU A 14 1.09 -3.81 -20.46
N ARG A 15 1.95 -2.82 -20.62
CA ARG A 15 1.55 -1.48 -21.06
C ARG A 15 0.79 -1.51 -22.39
N SER A 16 1.24 -2.30 -23.33
CA SER A 16 0.61 -2.42 -24.63
C SER A 16 -0.78 -3.06 -24.57
N HIS A 17 -1.09 -3.74 -23.47
CA HIS A 17 -2.40 -4.36 -23.23
C HIS A 17 -3.34 -3.46 -22.41
N GLY A 18 -2.91 -2.22 -22.13
CA GLY A 18 -3.73 -1.29 -21.34
C GLY A 18 -3.80 -1.62 -19.86
N ILE A 19 -2.93 -2.46 -19.36
CA ILE A 19 -2.88 -2.83 -17.94
C ILE A 19 -1.91 -1.93 -17.23
N ARG A 20 -2.38 -1.32 -16.14
CA ARG A 20 -1.55 -0.47 -15.27
C ARG A 20 -1.21 -1.23 -14.01
N VAL A 21 0.05 -1.17 -13.64
CA VAL A 21 0.57 -1.85 -12.43
C VAL A 21 1.05 -0.79 -11.46
N SER A 22 0.53 -0.81 -10.24
CA SER A 22 0.92 0.11 -9.17
C SER A 22 1.38 -0.67 -7.96
N THR A 23 2.32 -0.11 -7.23
CA THR A 23 2.79 -0.68 -5.96
C THR A 23 2.32 0.20 -4.82
N LEU A 24 1.58 -0.38 -3.89
CA LEU A 24 1.15 0.30 -2.67
C LEU A 24 1.91 -0.28 -1.49
N THR A 25 2.64 0.57 -0.79
CA THR A 25 3.34 0.21 0.44
C THR A 25 2.63 0.87 1.62
N LEU A 26 2.29 0.07 2.61
CA LEU A 26 1.61 0.55 3.81
C LEU A 26 2.50 0.38 5.03
N GLY A 27 2.48 1.38 5.90
CA GLY A 27 2.99 1.24 7.25
C GLY A 27 2.02 0.42 8.10
N ALA A 28 2.18 0.47 9.42
CA ALA A 28 1.33 -0.31 10.32
C ALA A 28 -0.13 0.10 10.20
N VAL A 29 -1.01 -0.86 9.95
CA VAL A 29 -2.46 -0.67 9.87
C VAL A 29 -3.10 -1.33 11.09
N ASN A 30 -4.00 -0.59 11.73
CA ASN A 30 -4.67 -1.08 12.95
C ASN A 30 -5.73 -2.11 12.58
N THR A 31 -5.35 -3.37 12.61
CA THR A 31 -6.22 -4.52 12.28
C THR A 31 -6.20 -5.54 13.41
N PRO A 32 -7.13 -6.51 13.41
CA PRO A 32 -7.14 -7.58 14.41
C PRO A 32 -5.86 -8.42 14.46
N LEU A 33 -5.00 -8.33 13.46
CA LEU A 33 -3.70 -9.01 13.49
C LEU A 33 -2.92 -8.65 14.77
N TRP A 34 -3.02 -7.38 15.23
CA TRP A 34 -2.31 -6.89 16.40
C TRP A 34 -2.89 -7.43 17.71
N ASP A 35 -4.04 -8.09 17.66
CA ASP A 35 -4.65 -8.76 18.81
C ASP A 35 -4.18 -10.21 18.95
N SER A 36 -3.41 -10.71 17.98
CA SER A 36 -2.92 -12.08 18.00
C SER A 36 -1.96 -12.32 19.14
N ALA A 37 -2.07 -13.47 19.81
CA ALA A 37 -1.16 -13.86 20.88
C ALA A 37 0.27 -14.08 20.38
N THR A 38 0.46 -14.24 19.07
CA THR A 38 1.79 -14.41 18.46
C THR A 38 2.45 -13.08 18.12
N VAL A 39 1.72 -11.97 18.21
CA VAL A 39 2.26 -10.64 17.94
C VAL A 39 2.46 -9.92 19.27
N HIS A 40 3.71 -9.69 19.62
CA HIS A 40 4.10 -8.96 20.82
C HIS A 40 4.54 -7.56 20.41
N SER A 41 3.69 -6.57 20.59
CA SER A 41 3.98 -5.21 20.19
C SER A 41 3.68 -4.24 21.32
N SER A 42 4.61 -3.32 21.56
CA SER A 42 4.42 -2.18 22.45
C SER A 42 3.93 -0.94 21.67
N PHE A 43 3.65 -1.07 20.39
CA PHE A 43 3.24 0.04 19.54
C PHE A 43 1.89 0.57 19.93
N ASP A 44 1.72 1.90 19.84
CA ASP A 44 0.45 2.54 20.07
C ASP A 44 -0.44 2.32 18.84
N ARG A 45 -1.45 1.49 19.00
CA ARG A 45 -2.37 1.16 17.91
C ARG A 45 -3.14 2.37 17.41
N ARG A 46 -3.31 3.40 18.23
CA ARG A 46 -3.99 4.63 17.80
C ARG A 46 -3.14 5.47 16.87
N ALA A 47 -1.82 5.23 16.87
CA ALA A 47 -0.90 5.90 15.94
C ALA A 47 -0.82 5.18 14.59
N MET A 48 -1.37 3.97 14.48
CA MET A 48 -1.38 3.20 13.23
C MET A 48 -2.40 3.77 12.25
N LEU A 49 -2.23 3.41 10.97
CA LEU A 49 -3.21 3.76 9.94
C LEU A 49 -4.56 3.09 10.24
N ALA A 50 -5.64 3.84 10.10
CA ALA A 50 -6.96 3.24 10.12
C ALA A 50 -7.17 2.39 8.86
N PRO A 51 -7.78 1.20 8.96
CA PRO A 51 -8.03 0.36 7.79
C PRO A 51 -8.78 1.08 6.68
N GLU A 52 -9.71 1.96 7.03
CA GLU A 52 -10.49 2.74 6.07
C GLU A 52 -9.62 3.66 5.23
N ARG A 53 -8.55 4.21 5.81
CA ARG A 53 -7.62 5.07 5.09
C ARG A 53 -6.77 4.28 4.12
N ALA A 54 -6.34 3.08 4.52
CA ALA A 54 -5.61 2.18 3.63
C ALA A 54 -6.49 1.77 2.44
N ALA A 55 -7.76 1.44 2.70
CA ALA A 55 -8.71 1.10 1.64
C ALA A 55 -8.94 2.26 0.68
N GLU A 56 -9.08 3.48 1.19
CA GLU A 56 -9.24 4.68 0.36
C GLU A 56 -8.04 4.89 -0.57
N ALA A 57 -6.83 4.67 -0.06
CA ALA A 57 -5.63 4.79 -0.88
C ALA A 57 -5.64 3.78 -2.02
N LEU A 58 -6.03 2.54 -1.75
CA LEU A 58 -6.11 1.49 -2.77
C LEU A 58 -7.14 1.85 -3.85
N VAL A 59 -8.31 2.31 -3.43
CA VAL A 59 -9.38 2.72 -4.36
C VAL A 59 -8.91 3.89 -5.21
N SER A 60 -8.22 4.86 -4.61
CA SER A 60 -7.68 6.01 -5.34
C SER A 60 -6.71 5.58 -6.45
N LEU A 61 -5.85 4.59 -6.18
CA LEU A 61 -4.95 4.05 -7.19
C LEU A 61 -5.73 3.42 -8.36
N ALA A 62 -6.81 2.69 -8.05
CA ALA A 62 -7.62 2.02 -9.05
C ALA A 62 -8.45 3.00 -9.90
N GLN A 63 -8.74 4.18 -9.38
CA GLN A 63 -9.60 5.18 -10.03
C GLN A 63 -8.83 6.26 -10.80
N GLN A 64 -7.52 6.10 -11.00
CA GLN A 64 -6.77 7.06 -11.78
C GLN A 64 -7.29 7.14 -13.22
N PRO A 65 -7.28 8.34 -13.82
CA PRO A 65 -7.65 8.48 -15.23
C PRO A 65 -6.84 7.58 -16.14
N ALA A 66 -7.39 7.17 -17.25
CA ALA A 66 -6.72 6.25 -18.17
C ALA A 66 -5.42 6.82 -18.76
N SER A 67 -5.25 8.15 -18.69
CA SER A 67 -4.06 8.81 -19.25
C SER A 67 -2.86 8.83 -18.32
N GLN A 68 -3.00 8.31 -17.11
CA GLN A 68 -1.93 8.40 -16.11
C GLN A 68 -1.92 7.20 -15.19
N ILE A 69 -0.82 7.05 -14.48
CA ILE A 69 -0.65 6.03 -13.47
C ILE A 69 0.13 6.61 -12.29
N VAL A 70 -0.28 6.22 -11.09
CA VAL A 70 0.55 6.38 -9.89
C VAL A 70 1.33 5.09 -9.74
N GLU A 71 2.62 5.11 -10.05
CA GLU A 71 3.44 3.89 -10.07
C GLU A 71 3.72 3.37 -8.67
N ASP A 72 4.04 4.26 -7.75
CA ASP A 72 4.36 3.91 -6.36
C ASP A 72 3.63 4.87 -5.42
N LEU A 73 3.03 4.32 -4.39
CA LEU A 73 2.44 5.09 -3.30
C LEU A 73 2.84 4.47 -1.98
N THR A 74 3.44 5.26 -1.11
CA THR A 74 3.78 4.84 0.24
C THR A 74 2.92 5.62 1.22
N LEU A 75 2.11 4.92 2.00
CA LEU A 75 1.26 5.51 3.01
C LEU A 75 1.74 5.07 4.39
N MET A 76 2.13 6.04 5.20
CA MET A 76 2.68 5.79 6.53
C MET A 76 1.87 6.51 7.59
N PRO A 77 1.81 5.98 8.82
CA PRO A 77 1.29 6.78 9.93
C PRO A 77 2.06 8.09 10.06
N ALA A 78 1.37 9.16 10.42
CA ALA A 78 2.02 10.46 10.60
C ALA A 78 3.12 10.41 11.68
N ALA A 79 3.00 9.50 12.63
CA ALA A 79 4.00 9.29 13.66
C ALA A 79 5.27 8.60 13.15
N GLY A 80 5.26 8.14 11.90
CA GLY A 80 6.39 7.46 11.28
C GLY A 80 6.29 5.95 11.33
N ALA A 81 7.39 5.29 11.03
CA ALA A 81 7.46 3.83 11.13
C ALA A 81 7.34 3.42 12.60
N LEU A 82 6.40 2.57 12.90
CA LEU A 82 6.14 2.07 14.24
C LEU A 82 6.85 0.75 14.49
#